data_3885f185657fd604fa48c0fead610151
#
_entry.id   3885f185657fd604fa48c0fead610151
#
_cell.length_a   1.000
_cell.length_b   1.000
_cell.length_c   1.000
_cell.angle_alpha   90.00
_cell.angle_beta   90.00
_cell.angle_gamma   90.00
#
_symmetry.space_group_name_H-M   'P 1'
#
loop_
_entity.id
_entity.type
_entity.pdbx_description
1 polymer ?
#
loop_
_entity_poly.entity_id
_entity_poly.type
_entity_poly.pdbx_seq_one_letter_code
_entity_poly.pdbx_strand_id
1 'polypeptide(L)'
;MKIAITGATSGIGKEKVKALAPKCEHIFLLVRDEAKARELIQSIASQPDKFTVIYCDLSDLKSVSKAAATLSQQTTDLDILINNAGGIFPLKKITADGHELTFSVNHLGHFLLTYLILPLLTYGKGGRVINVSSEAHKGARVDKNDLELKDKFSSFKAYANAKLFNILFTKSLAEKYGHKNLMAFSLHPGVVNTNFGHQFNGGLKLLLFLAKPFMISPREGAKTGIFLAITQALPGKNGDYFKNSKVAKITSTASSRPLRDLLWDYSLSEIKPFIEEPKT
;
A
#
# COMPACT_ATOMS: atom_id res chain seq x y z
N MET A 1 -14.29 13.71 -5.94
CA MET A 1 -13.64 12.45 -5.53
C MET A 1 -12.63 12.77 -4.45
N LYS A 2 -12.72 12.13 -3.28
CA LYS A 2 -11.80 12.27 -2.14
C LYS A 2 -10.86 11.06 -2.10
N ILE A 3 -9.56 11.30 -2.04
CA ILE A 3 -8.54 10.24 -2.09
C ILE A 3 -7.58 10.35 -0.90
N ALA A 4 -7.25 9.24 -0.28
CA ALA A 4 -6.12 9.12 0.65
C ALA A 4 -5.01 8.28 0.00
N ILE A 5 -3.75 8.71 0.14
CA ILE A 5 -2.60 8.01 -0.44
C ILE A 5 -1.40 8.00 0.51
N THR A 6 -0.79 6.82 0.68
CA THR A 6 0.47 6.68 1.42
C THR A 6 1.68 6.81 0.50
N GLY A 7 2.81 7.35 1.02
CA GLY A 7 4.05 7.47 0.26
C GLY A 7 3.98 8.39 -0.96
N ALA A 8 3.29 9.51 -0.82
CA ALA A 8 2.98 10.47 -1.88
C ALA A 8 4.16 11.35 -2.33
N THR A 9 5.23 11.45 -1.54
CA THR A 9 6.27 12.49 -1.72
C THR A 9 7.37 12.14 -2.72
N SER A 10 7.41 10.91 -3.22
CA SER A 10 8.45 10.45 -4.15
C SER A 10 7.97 9.40 -5.14
N GLY A 11 8.77 9.17 -6.18
CA GLY A 11 8.58 8.06 -7.12
C GLY A 11 7.17 7.98 -7.70
N ILE A 12 6.62 6.77 -7.68
CA ILE A 12 5.28 6.44 -8.22
C ILE A 12 4.17 7.20 -7.50
N GLY A 13 4.28 7.36 -6.17
CA GLY A 13 3.28 8.08 -5.37
C GLY A 13 3.14 9.53 -5.79
N LYS A 14 4.28 10.23 -5.95
CA LYS A 14 4.32 11.61 -6.46
C LYS A 14 3.63 11.76 -7.82
N GLU A 15 3.91 10.85 -8.75
CA GLU A 15 3.31 10.90 -10.09
C GLU A 15 1.81 10.57 -10.07
N LYS A 16 1.35 9.69 -9.16
CA LYS A 16 -0.09 9.47 -8.93
C LYS A 16 -0.78 10.73 -8.44
N VAL A 17 -0.20 11.40 -7.42
CA VAL A 17 -0.76 12.65 -6.89
C VAL A 17 -0.86 13.71 -7.98
N LYS A 18 0.20 13.93 -8.77
CA LYS A 18 0.18 14.89 -9.89
C LYS A 18 -0.94 14.61 -10.89
N ALA A 19 -1.13 13.34 -11.26
CA ALA A 19 -2.12 12.95 -12.26
C ALA A 19 -3.56 12.98 -11.73
N LEU A 20 -3.75 12.73 -10.44
CA LEU A 20 -5.07 12.66 -9.80
C LEU A 20 -5.55 14.02 -9.29
N ALA A 21 -4.65 14.94 -8.93
CA ALA A 21 -4.99 16.24 -8.38
C ALA A 21 -6.04 17.03 -9.20
N PRO A 22 -5.97 17.11 -10.53
CA PRO A 22 -6.98 17.81 -11.33
C PRO A 22 -8.38 17.16 -11.28
N LYS A 23 -8.47 15.90 -10.89
CA LYS A 23 -9.68 15.07 -10.91
C LYS A 23 -10.31 14.89 -9.53
N CYS A 24 -9.62 15.34 -8.49
CA CYS A 24 -10.04 15.19 -7.10
C CYS A 24 -10.65 16.48 -6.55
N GLU A 25 -11.61 16.30 -5.70
CA GLU A 25 -12.14 17.31 -4.80
C GLU A 25 -11.14 17.55 -3.66
N HIS A 26 -10.65 16.46 -3.06
CA HIS A 26 -9.68 16.52 -1.96
C HIS A 26 -8.70 15.34 -2.00
N ILE A 27 -7.45 15.57 -1.58
CA ILE A 27 -6.40 14.55 -1.46
C ILE A 27 -5.74 14.62 -0.09
N PHE A 28 -5.83 13.54 0.66
CA PHE A 28 -5.15 13.34 1.92
C PHE A 28 -3.82 12.64 1.68
N LEU A 29 -2.72 13.31 1.98
CA LEU A 29 -1.35 12.82 1.83
C LEU A 29 -0.85 12.25 3.17
N LEU A 30 -0.84 10.92 3.30
CA LEU A 30 -0.32 10.25 4.48
C LEU A 30 1.17 10.00 4.31
N VAL A 31 2.01 10.76 5.01
CA VAL A 31 3.44 10.84 4.76
C VAL A 31 4.26 10.96 6.05
N ARG A 32 5.52 10.53 6.00
CA ARG A 32 6.49 10.73 7.10
C ARG A 32 7.20 12.08 7.03
N ASP A 33 7.34 12.62 5.84
CA ASP A 33 8.06 13.86 5.57
C ASP A 33 7.05 14.90 5.07
N GLU A 34 6.53 15.67 6.01
CA GLU A 34 5.54 16.70 5.73
C GLU A 34 6.13 17.88 4.94
N ALA A 35 7.43 18.18 5.11
CA ALA A 35 8.08 19.25 4.37
C ALA A 35 8.08 18.93 2.87
N LYS A 36 8.49 17.71 2.49
CA LYS A 36 8.42 17.25 1.10
C LYS A 36 6.99 17.17 0.55
N ALA A 37 5.99 16.91 1.41
CA ALA A 37 4.60 16.95 0.97
C ALA A 37 4.16 18.38 0.64
N ARG A 38 4.53 19.36 1.47
CA ARG A 38 4.25 20.79 1.22
C ARG A 38 4.95 21.29 -0.05
N GLU A 39 6.22 20.93 -0.25
CA GLU A 39 6.96 21.23 -1.50
C GLU A 39 6.26 20.62 -2.73
N LEU A 40 5.79 19.37 -2.63
CA LEU A 40 5.03 18.74 -3.70
C LEU A 40 3.76 19.54 -4.01
N ILE A 41 2.96 19.88 -3.00
CA ILE A 41 1.73 20.66 -3.16
C ILE A 41 2.03 21.99 -3.87
N GLN A 42 3.02 22.74 -3.41
CA GLN A 42 3.44 24.00 -4.03
C GLN A 42 3.83 23.83 -5.51
N SER A 43 4.46 22.70 -5.84
CA SER A 43 4.93 22.43 -7.22
C SER A 43 3.84 22.04 -8.22
N ILE A 44 2.65 21.61 -7.74
CA ILE A 44 1.62 21.02 -8.62
C ILE A 44 0.24 21.66 -8.49
N ALA A 45 -0.01 22.40 -7.44
CA ALA A 45 -1.37 22.83 -7.10
C ALA A 45 -1.61 24.29 -7.44
N SER A 46 -2.60 24.54 -8.31
CA SER A 46 -3.26 25.85 -8.42
C SER A 46 -4.25 26.08 -7.25
N GLN A 47 -4.63 25.03 -6.53
CA GLN A 47 -5.55 25.06 -5.38
C GLN A 47 -4.95 24.22 -4.23
N PRO A 48 -4.06 24.82 -3.41
CA PRO A 48 -3.42 24.13 -2.28
C PRO A 48 -4.40 23.56 -1.26
N ASP A 49 -5.55 24.23 -1.07
CA ASP A 49 -6.59 23.84 -0.11
C ASP A 49 -7.25 22.48 -0.40
N LYS A 50 -7.04 21.95 -1.60
CA LYS A 50 -7.44 20.57 -1.95
C LYS A 50 -6.60 19.48 -1.29
N PHE A 51 -5.56 19.85 -0.55
CA PHE A 51 -4.63 18.89 0.04
C PHE A 51 -4.60 19.02 1.55
N THR A 52 -4.69 17.88 2.22
CA THR A 52 -4.39 17.77 3.65
C THR A 52 -3.19 16.84 3.82
N VAL A 53 -2.18 17.33 4.52
CA VAL A 53 -1.00 16.54 4.90
C VAL A 53 -1.23 15.95 6.28
N ILE A 54 -1.11 14.62 6.38
CA ILE A 54 -1.27 13.87 7.64
C ILE A 54 0.01 13.09 7.88
N TYR A 55 0.66 13.31 9.03
CA TYR A 55 1.82 12.51 9.42
C TYR A 55 1.42 11.05 9.62
N CYS A 56 2.12 10.13 8.96
CA CYS A 56 1.88 8.70 9.05
C CYS A 56 3.18 7.92 8.80
N ASP A 57 3.71 7.29 9.84
CA ASP A 57 4.81 6.32 9.72
C ASP A 57 4.26 4.89 9.83
N LEU A 58 4.34 4.15 8.73
CA LEU A 58 3.87 2.76 8.65
C LEU A 58 4.74 1.77 9.45
N SER A 59 5.88 2.20 9.97
CA SER A 59 6.71 1.42 10.89
C SER A 59 6.36 1.63 12.36
N ASP A 60 5.42 2.52 12.65
CA ASP A 60 4.90 2.85 13.97
C ASP A 60 3.36 2.76 13.93
N LEU A 61 2.81 1.69 14.51
CA LEU A 61 1.38 1.44 14.47
C LEU A 61 0.57 2.47 15.26
N LYS A 62 1.16 3.10 16.29
CA LYS A 62 0.52 4.23 16.99
C LYS A 62 0.42 5.45 16.08
N SER A 63 1.46 5.72 15.27
CA SER A 63 1.41 6.78 14.25
C SER A 63 0.32 6.51 13.23
N VAL A 64 0.17 5.26 12.79
CA VAL A 64 -0.91 4.87 11.84
C VAL A 64 -2.29 5.08 12.45
N SER A 65 -2.51 4.70 13.71
CA SER A 65 -3.79 4.92 14.40
C SER A 65 -4.12 6.41 14.52
N LYS A 66 -3.15 7.24 14.90
CA LYS A 66 -3.33 8.70 14.94
C LYS A 66 -3.67 9.28 13.57
N ALA A 67 -2.98 8.81 12.52
CA ALA A 67 -3.25 9.24 11.16
C ALA A 67 -4.67 8.88 10.70
N ALA A 68 -5.14 7.67 11.01
CA ALA A 68 -6.50 7.23 10.73
C ALA A 68 -7.54 8.07 11.48
N ALA A 69 -7.32 8.37 12.77
CA ALA A 69 -8.19 9.21 13.57
C ALA A 69 -8.24 10.65 13.01
N THR A 70 -7.08 11.24 12.67
CA THR A 70 -7.01 12.56 12.03
C THR A 70 -7.77 12.59 10.71
N LEU A 71 -7.61 11.57 9.86
CA LEU A 71 -8.35 11.46 8.60
C LEU A 71 -9.86 11.40 8.84
N SER A 72 -10.32 10.63 9.82
CA SER A 72 -11.74 10.48 10.17
C SER A 72 -12.36 11.77 10.75
N GLN A 73 -11.55 12.65 11.35
CA GLN A 73 -11.99 13.98 11.78
C GLN A 73 -12.14 14.97 10.62
N GLN A 74 -11.41 14.75 9.52
CA GLN A 74 -11.38 15.65 8.36
C GLN A 74 -12.45 15.33 7.30
N THR A 75 -12.98 14.10 7.29
CA THR A 75 -13.98 13.68 6.32
C THR A 75 -14.83 12.52 6.85
N THR A 76 -16.07 12.46 6.42
CA THR A 76 -17.02 11.37 6.74
C THR A 76 -17.09 10.29 5.66
N ASP A 77 -16.50 10.54 4.49
CA ASP A 77 -16.49 9.63 3.34
C ASP A 77 -15.16 9.68 2.59
N LEU A 78 -14.79 8.59 1.99
CA LEU A 78 -13.59 8.46 1.17
C LEU A 78 -13.89 7.59 -0.05
N ASP A 79 -13.64 8.13 -1.24
CA ASP A 79 -13.83 7.36 -2.48
C ASP A 79 -12.70 6.34 -2.68
N ILE A 80 -11.44 6.71 -2.37
CA ILE A 80 -10.30 5.85 -2.68
C ILE A 80 -9.21 5.95 -1.60
N LEU A 81 -8.73 4.77 -1.16
CA LEU A 81 -7.47 4.60 -0.45
C LEU A 81 -6.42 3.97 -1.36
N ILE A 82 -5.26 4.61 -1.50
CA ILE A 82 -4.13 4.05 -2.24
C ILE A 82 -3.01 3.71 -1.25
N ASN A 83 -2.88 2.43 -0.90
CA ASN A 83 -1.78 1.86 -0.13
C ASN A 83 -0.56 1.72 -1.04
N ASN A 84 0.18 2.83 -1.20
CA ASN A 84 1.26 2.93 -2.18
C ASN A 84 2.65 2.89 -1.55
N ALA A 85 2.83 3.35 -0.32
CA ALA A 85 4.11 3.31 0.36
C ALA A 85 4.70 1.90 0.43
N GLY A 86 6.00 1.80 0.51
CA GLY A 86 6.68 0.52 0.65
C GLY A 86 8.09 0.55 0.12
N GLY A 87 8.83 -0.49 0.46
CA GLY A 87 10.23 -0.59 0.09
C GLY A 87 10.81 -1.97 0.36
N ILE A 88 12.03 -2.19 -0.14
CA ILE A 88 12.90 -3.29 0.28
C ILE A 88 13.86 -2.73 1.32
N PHE A 89 13.97 -3.38 2.46
CA PHE A 89 14.91 -3.02 3.51
C PHE A 89 16.05 -4.05 3.52
N PRO A 90 17.31 -3.62 3.33
CA PRO A 90 18.43 -4.55 3.14
C PRO A 90 18.80 -5.32 4.41
N LEU A 91 18.56 -4.73 5.57
CA LEU A 91 18.91 -5.28 6.87
C LEU A 91 17.64 -5.64 7.65
N LYS A 92 17.70 -6.73 8.40
CA LYS A 92 16.67 -7.07 9.38
C LYS A 92 16.61 -5.97 10.43
N LYS A 93 15.43 -5.44 10.64
CA LYS A 93 15.15 -4.47 11.70
C LYS A 93 13.79 -4.77 12.31
N ILE A 94 13.71 -4.76 13.62
CA ILE A 94 12.45 -4.88 14.36
C ILE A 94 11.98 -3.47 14.72
N THR A 95 10.72 -3.19 14.50
CA THR A 95 10.07 -1.92 14.87
C THR A 95 9.86 -1.84 16.37
N ALA A 96 9.48 -0.66 16.87
CA ALA A 96 9.14 -0.47 18.29
C ALA A 96 7.95 -1.34 18.73
N ASP A 97 7.05 -1.66 17.80
CA ASP A 97 5.90 -2.52 18.03
C ASP A 97 6.23 -4.03 17.93
N GLY A 98 7.51 -4.39 17.71
CA GLY A 98 7.98 -5.78 17.68
C GLY A 98 7.88 -6.50 16.33
N HIS A 99 7.59 -5.79 15.25
CA HIS A 99 7.42 -6.37 13.89
C HIS A 99 8.66 -6.23 13.02
N GLU A 100 8.87 -7.16 12.07
CA GLU A 100 9.90 -6.99 11.05
C GLU A 100 9.53 -5.82 10.13
N LEU A 101 10.51 -4.94 9.88
CA LEU A 101 10.31 -3.65 9.23
C LEU A 101 9.67 -3.75 7.85
N THR A 102 10.06 -4.77 7.03
CA THR A 102 9.48 -4.96 5.69
C THR A 102 8.01 -5.37 5.77
N PHE A 103 7.70 -6.27 6.70
CA PHE A 103 6.34 -6.68 6.99
C PHE A 103 5.50 -5.51 7.50
N SER A 104 6.01 -4.77 8.50
CA SER A 104 5.31 -3.62 9.07
C SER A 104 4.98 -2.57 8.01
N VAL A 105 5.99 -2.06 7.30
CA VAL A 105 5.81 -0.94 6.36
C VAL A 105 5.02 -1.32 5.12
N ASN A 106 5.25 -2.52 4.56
CA ASN A 106 4.59 -2.89 3.30
C ASN A 106 3.20 -3.52 3.48
N HIS A 107 2.92 -4.12 4.66
CA HIS A 107 1.67 -4.85 4.89
C HIS A 107 0.93 -4.39 6.15
N LEU A 108 1.48 -4.60 7.35
CA LEU A 108 0.74 -4.47 8.61
C LEU A 108 0.24 -3.04 8.87
N GLY A 109 1.08 -2.02 8.61
CA GLY A 109 0.70 -0.62 8.73
C GLY A 109 -0.42 -0.23 7.77
N HIS A 110 -0.41 -0.76 6.52
CA HIS A 110 -1.50 -0.56 5.57
C HIS A 110 -2.75 -1.35 5.97
N PHE A 111 -2.59 -2.53 6.54
CA PHE A 111 -3.70 -3.32 7.07
C PHE A 111 -4.42 -2.55 8.18
N LEU A 112 -3.68 -2.05 9.18
CA LEU A 112 -4.21 -1.23 10.27
C LEU A 112 -4.89 0.03 9.75
N LEU A 113 -4.22 0.82 8.90
CA LEU A 113 -4.79 2.02 8.32
C LEU A 113 -6.11 1.73 7.62
N THR A 114 -6.12 0.74 6.72
CA THR A 114 -7.31 0.36 5.96
C THR A 114 -8.43 -0.08 6.90
N TYR A 115 -8.12 -0.90 7.92
CA TYR A 115 -9.08 -1.41 8.88
C TYR A 115 -9.78 -0.28 9.65
N LEU A 116 -9.01 0.68 10.15
CA LEU A 116 -9.53 1.81 10.93
C LEU A 116 -10.41 2.76 10.10
N ILE A 117 -10.10 2.95 8.80
CA ILE A 117 -10.87 3.84 7.93
C ILE A 117 -11.89 3.13 7.05
N LEU A 118 -12.14 1.82 7.27
CA LEU A 118 -13.21 1.09 6.58
C LEU A 118 -14.57 1.79 6.63
N PRO A 119 -15.00 2.38 7.77
CA PRO A 119 -16.25 3.13 7.81
C PRO A 119 -16.33 4.23 6.74
N LEU A 120 -15.25 4.99 6.52
CA LEU A 120 -15.19 6.05 5.50
C LEU A 120 -15.32 5.49 4.08
N LEU A 121 -14.76 4.30 3.83
CA LEU A 121 -14.74 3.65 2.52
C LEU A 121 -16.03 2.88 2.20
N THR A 122 -16.80 2.51 3.22
CA THR A 122 -18.04 1.74 3.03
C THR A 122 -19.30 2.59 3.17
N TYR A 123 -19.14 3.88 3.49
CA TYR A 123 -20.24 4.81 3.60
C TYR A 123 -20.83 5.18 2.22
N GLY A 124 -22.15 5.32 2.15
CA GLY A 124 -22.85 5.77 0.94
C GLY A 124 -22.67 4.82 -0.25
N LYS A 125 -22.13 5.32 -1.36
CA LYS A 125 -21.92 4.58 -2.62
C LYS A 125 -20.78 3.54 -2.55
N GLY A 126 -20.06 3.48 -1.44
CA GLY A 126 -18.88 2.64 -1.27
C GLY A 126 -17.62 3.22 -1.90
N GLY A 127 -16.48 2.67 -1.53
CA GLY A 127 -15.16 3.16 -1.93
C GLY A 127 -14.27 2.08 -2.54
N ARG A 128 -13.02 2.46 -2.79
CA ARG A 128 -12.04 1.60 -3.44
C ARG A 128 -10.71 1.60 -2.68
N VAL A 129 -10.16 0.41 -2.45
CA VAL A 129 -8.81 0.22 -1.93
C VAL A 129 -7.89 -0.28 -3.03
N ILE A 130 -6.75 0.38 -3.23
CA ILE A 130 -5.75 0.03 -4.23
C ILE A 130 -4.42 -0.28 -3.53
N ASN A 131 -4.03 -1.55 -3.50
CA ASN A 131 -2.81 -2.02 -2.85
C ASN A 131 -1.68 -2.18 -3.87
N VAL A 132 -0.57 -1.47 -3.66
CA VAL A 132 0.62 -1.63 -4.51
C VAL A 132 1.38 -2.89 -4.13
N SER A 133 1.26 -3.91 -4.97
CA SER A 133 2.01 -5.17 -4.92
C SER A 133 3.20 -5.13 -5.90
N SER A 134 3.68 -6.29 -6.33
CA SER A 134 4.79 -6.44 -7.28
C SER A 134 4.78 -7.82 -7.92
N GLU A 135 5.38 -7.96 -9.10
CA GLU A 135 5.73 -9.27 -9.68
C GLU A 135 6.68 -10.08 -8.79
N ALA A 136 7.36 -9.43 -7.83
CA ALA A 136 8.15 -10.11 -6.81
C ALA A 136 7.36 -11.15 -6.00
N HIS A 137 6.01 -11.02 -5.90
CA HIS A 137 5.16 -12.00 -5.24
C HIS A 137 5.31 -13.42 -5.78
N LYS A 138 5.76 -13.56 -7.03
CA LYS A 138 6.01 -14.88 -7.65
C LYS A 138 7.20 -15.62 -7.01
N GLY A 139 8.14 -14.88 -6.42
CA GLY A 139 9.28 -15.41 -5.67
C GLY A 139 9.01 -15.60 -4.18
N ALA A 140 7.80 -15.36 -3.71
CA ALA A 140 7.45 -15.50 -2.31
C ALA A 140 7.65 -16.94 -1.80
N ARG A 141 8.13 -17.07 -0.57
CA ARG A 141 8.31 -18.35 0.14
C ARG A 141 7.89 -18.12 1.59
N VAL A 142 6.62 -18.39 1.84
CA VAL A 142 5.99 -18.12 3.13
C VAL A 142 6.23 -19.26 4.08
N ASP A 143 6.81 -18.97 5.24
CA ASP A 143 6.76 -19.83 6.41
C ASP A 143 5.50 -19.47 7.20
N LYS A 144 4.61 -20.43 7.41
CA LYS A 144 3.35 -20.20 8.14
C LYS A 144 3.57 -19.98 9.63
N ASN A 145 4.69 -20.42 10.17
CA ASN A 145 5.06 -20.27 11.56
C ASN A 145 5.88 -18.97 11.79
N ASP A 146 6.39 -18.34 10.73
CA ASP A 146 7.14 -17.09 10.78
C ASP A 146 6.80 -16.23 9.56
N LEU A 147 5.58 -15.66 9.57
CA LEU A 147 5.08 -14.82 8.46
C LEU A 147 5.95 -13.58 8.24
N GLU A 148 6.60 -13.08 9.27
CA GLU A 148 7.43 -11.88 9.24
C GLU A 148 8.90 -12.17 8.88
N LEU A 149 9.32 -13.44 8.80
CA LEU A 149 10.72 -13.86 8.63
C LEU A 149 11.65 -13.30 9.72
N LYS A 150 11.18 -13.30 10.98
CA LYS A 150 11.98 -12.87 12.13
C LYS A 150 13.18 -13.76 12.38
N ASP A 151 13.08 -15.07 12.12
CA ASP A 151 14.17 -16.03 12.37
C ASP A 151 15.14 -16.14 11.18
N LYS A 152 14.62 -16.33 9.97
CA LYS A 152 15.40 -16.58 8.76
C LYS A 152 15.26 -15.44 7.75
N PHE A 153 15.65 -14.23 8.16
CA PHE A 153 15.53 -13.02 7.35
C PHE A 153 16.32 -13.10 6.04
N SER A 154 15.69 -12.68 4.98
CA SER A 154 16.30 -12.32 3.71
C SER A 154 15.51 -11.15 3.12
N SER A 155 16.19 -10.05 2.82
CA SER A 155 15.53 -8.82 2.35
C SER A 155 14.64 -9.03 1.14
N PHE A 156 15.08 -9.84 0.17
CA PHE A 156 14.25 -10.13 -1.00
C PHE A 156 13.07 -11.05 -0.67
N LYS A 157 13.26 -12.08 0.20
CA LYS A 157 12.15 -12.96 0.61
C LYS A 157 11.11 -12.19 1.41
N ALA A 158 11.53 -11.33 2.36
CA ALA A 158 10.65 -10.49 3.15
C ALA A 158 9.81 -9.57 2.24
N TYR A 159 10.46 -8.93 1.28
CA TYR A 159 9.77 -8.10 0.29
C TYR A 159 8.81 -8.90 -0.59
N ALA A 160 9.24 -10.04 -1.13
CA ALA A 160 8.41 -10.89 -1.98
C ALA A 160 7.17 -11.40 -1.22
N ASN A 161 7.35 -11.82 0.04
CA ASN A 161 6.26 -12.22 0.93
C ASN A 161 5.31 -11.04 1.20
N ALA A 162 5.83 -9.86 1.55
CA ALA A 162 4.99 -8.69 1.79
C ALA A 162 4.18 -8.29 0.53
N LYS A 163 4.75 -8.44 -0.68
CA LYS A 163 4.02 -8.17 -1.92
C LYS A 163 2.99 -9.25 -2.27
N LEU A 164 3.21 -10.50 -1.87
CA LEU A 164 2.20 -11.55 -1.87
C LEU A 164 1.07 -11.20 -0.86
N PHE A 165 1.42 -10.78 0.34
CA PHE A 165 0.46 -10.42 1.39
C PHE A 165 -0.47 -9.28 0.95
N ASN A 166 0.03 -8.32 0.18
CA ASN A 166 -0.82 -7.26 -0.38
C ASN A 166 -1.86 -7.80 -1.39
N ILE A 167 -1.58 -8.88 -2.13
CA ILE A 167 -2.58 -9.56 -2.98
C ILE A 167 -3.60 -10.31 -2.11
N LEU A 168 -3.13 -11.07 -1.12
CA LEU A 168 -4.00 -11.82 -0.21
C LEU A 168 -4.92 -10.87 0.58
N PHE A 169 -4.38 -9.76 1.07
CA PHE A 169 -5.14 -8.71 1.77
C PHE A 169 -6.23 -8.11 0.85
N THR A 170 -5.89 -7.80 -0.40
CA THR A 170 -6.85 -7.32 -1.41
C THR A 170 -8.02 -8.30 -1.58
N LYS A 171 -7.74 -9.60 -1.67
CA LYS A 171 -8.76 -10.64 -1.79
C LYS A 171 -9.61 -10.77 -0.54
N SER A 172 -9.01 -10.63 0.65
CA SER A 172 -9.75 -10.61 1.92
C SER A 172 -10.71 -9.43 2.00
N LEU A 173 -10.26 -8.23 1.61
CA LEU A 173 -11.11 -7.03 1.58
C LEU A 173 -12.30 -7.22 0.63
N ALA A 174 -12.05 -7.73 -0.58
CA ALA A 174 -13.09 -7.97 -1.57
C ALA A 174 -14.14 -8.98 -1.09
N GLU A 175 -13.72 -10.06 -0.43
CA GLU A 175 -14.64 -11.09 0.08
C GLU A 175 -15.40 -10.61 1.32
N LYS A 176 -14.69 -10.00 2.29
CA LYS A 176 -15.29 -9.61 3.57
C LYS A 176 -16.18 -8.35 3.48
N TYR A 177 -15.85 -7.41 2.59
CA TYR A 177 -16.52 -6.10 2.52
C TYR A 177 -17.14 -5.77 1.16
N GLY A 178 -17.05 -6.64 0.18
CA GLY A 178 -17.68 -6.44 -1.14
C GLY A 178 -19.18 -6.24 -1.06
N HIS A 179 -19.87 -6.90 -0.11
CA HIS A 179 -21.29 -6.72 0.16
C HIS A 179 -21.65 -5.31 0.70
N LYS A 180 -20.65 -4.54 1.16
CA LYS A 180 -20.75 -3.14 1.58
C LYS A 180 -20.29 -2.18 0.48
N ASN A 181 -20.33 -2.60 -0.77
CA ASN A 181 -19.89 -1.85 -1.95
C ASN A 181 -18.38 -1.47 -1.93
N LEU A 182 -17.55 -2.13 -1.11
CA LEU A 182 -16.10 -1.93 -1.15
C LEU A 182 -15.50 -2.70 -2.32
N MET A 183 -14.75 -2.00 -3.15
CA MET A 183 -13.92 -2.61 -4.20
C MET A 183 -12.45 -2.59 -3.76
N ALA A 184 -11.75 -3.70 -3.92
CA ALA A 184 -10.34 -3.78 -3.60
C ALA A 184 -9.56 -4.36 -4.78
N PHE A 185 -8.43 -3.74 -5.12
CA PHE A 185 -7.56 -4.19 -6.22
C PHE A 185 -6.11 -4.13 -5.79
N SER A 186 -5.31 -5.04 -6.32
CA SER A 186 -3.86 -5.00 -6.19
C SER A 186 -3.21 -4.80 -7.55
N LEU A 187 -1.99 -4.24 -7.57
CA LEU A 187 -1.31 -3.96 -8.82
C LEU A 187 0.21 -4.17 -8.74
N HIS A 188 0.81 -4.45 -9.91
CA HIS A 188 2.24 -4.29 -10.15
C HIS A 188 2.48 -3.00 -10.93
N PRO A 189 3.33 -2.11 -10.43
CA PRO A 189 3.62 -0.84 -11.10
C PRO A 189 4.62 -0.94 -12.25
N GLY A 190 5.26 -2.10 -12.46
CA GLY A 190 6.44 -2.26 -13.30
C GLY A 190 7.73 -2.24 -12.47
N VAL A 191 8.87 -2.48 -13.13
CA VAL A 191 10.19 -2.31 -12.51
C VAL A 191 10.58 -0.84 -12.70
N VAL A 192 10.35 -0.05 -11.67
CA VAL A 192 10.50 1.42 -11.75
C VAL A 192 11.88 1.85 -11.26
N ASN A 193 12.51 2.72 -12.04
CA ASN A 193 13.74 3.38 -11.62
C ASN A 193 13.42 4.39 -10.50
N THR A 194 13.51 3.91 -9.28
CA THR A 194 13.39 4.72 -8.07
C THR A 194 14.68 4.62 -7.29
N ASN A 195 14.89 5.47 -6.29
CA ASN A 195 16.07 5.42 -5.38
C ASN A 195 16.21 4.10 -4.59
N PHE A 196 15.49 3.08 -5.02
CA PHE A 196 15.41 1.75 -4.44
C PHE A 196 16.73 0.96 -4.46
N GLY A 197 17.64 1.29 -5.40
CA GLY A 197 18.86 0.51 -5.63
C GLY A 197 20.10 0.97 -4.88
N HIS A 198 20.09 2.15 -4.28
CA HIS A 198 21.31 2.74 -3.71
C HIS A 198 21.78 2.11 -2.40
N GLN A 199 20.95 1.30 -1.74
CA GLN A 199 21.24 0.71 -0.41
C GLN A 199 21.70 -0.76 -0.47
N PHE A 200 21.82 -1.35 -1.67
CA PHE A 200 22.20 -2.76 -1.80
C PHE A 200 23.67 -2.95 -2.11
N ASN A 201 24.25 -4.00 -1.52
CA ASN A 201 25.58 -4.50 -1.81
C ASN A 201 25.51 -5.90 -2.43
N GLY A 202 26.59 -6.34 -3.10
CA GLY A 202 26.71 -7.71 -3.64
C GLY A 202 25.80 -8.01 -4.85
N GLY A 203 25.37 -9.26 -4.99
CA GLY A 203 24.66 -9.77 -6.17
C GLY A 203 23.34 -9.08 -6.50
N LEU A 204 22.62 -8.56 -5.49
CA LEU A 204 21.38 -7.82 -5.73
C LEU A 204 21.63 -6.46 -6.39
N LYS A 205 22.75 -5.81 -6.05
CA LYS A 205 23.18 -4.57 -6.73
C LYS A 205 23.50 -4.82 -8.20
N LEU A 206 24.21 -5.94 -8.48
CA LEU A 206 24.50 -6.34 -9.85
C LEU A 206 23.22 -6.67 -10.64
N LEU A 207 22.29 -7.39 -10.04
CA LEU A 207 20.99 -7.70 -10.66
C LEU A 207 20.19 -6.44 -10.99
N LEU A 208 20.13 -5.49 -10.06
CA LEU A 208 19.46 -4.18 -10.26
C LEU A 208 20.17 -3.34 -11.33
N PHE A 209 21.52 -3.40 -11.38
CA PHE A 209 22.30 -2.73 -12.42
C PHE A 209 21.99 -3.30 -13.81
N LEU A 210 21.94 -4.62 -13.96
CA LEU A 210 21.57 -5.30 -15.21
C LEU A 210 20.10 -5.06 -15.60
N ALA A 211 19.23 -4.82 -14.62
CA ALA A 211 17.82 -4.49 -14.87
C ALA A 211 17.58 -3.03 -15.28
N LYS A 212 18.57 -2.13 -15.11
CA LYS A 212 18.43 -0.69 -15.43
C LYS A 212 17.85 -0.39 -16.82
N PRO A 213 18.29 -1.06 -17.91
CA PRO A 213 17.75 -0.78 -19.24
C PRO A 213 16.25 -1.11 -19.39
N PHE A 214 15.74 -1.98 -18.51
CA PHE A 214 14.33 -2.41 -18.51
C PHE A 214 13.47 -1.65 -17.45
N MET A 215 14.07 -0.72 -16.73
CA MET A 215 13.36 0.08 -15.74
C MET A 215 12.53 1.15 -16.44
N ILE A 216 11.27 1.24 -16.02
CA ILE A 216 10.36 2.29 -16.50
C ILE A 216 10.44 3.53 -15.60
N SER A 217 9.98 4.68 -16.13
CA SER A 217 9.89 5.90 -15.35
C SER A 217 8.84 5.80 -14.23
N PRO A 218 8.96 6.60 -13.16
CA PRO A 218 7.91 6.68 -12.13
C PRO A 218 6.53 7.05 -12.71
N ARG A 219 6.49 7.88 -13.76
CA ARG A 219 5.27 8.26 -14.49
C ARG A 219 4.60 7.04 -15.15
N GLU A 220 5.38 6.19 -15.82
CA GLU A 220 4.87 4.94 -16.38
C GLU A 220 4.39 3.99 -15.28
N GLY A 221 5.16 3.87 -14.19
CA GLY A 221 4.79 3.06 -13.03
C GLY A 221 3.50 3.49 -12.33
N ALA A 222 3.14 4.76 -12.43
CA ALA A 222 1.91 5.29 -11.86
C ALA A 222 0.65 4.91 -12.65
N LYS A 223 0.77 4.62 -13.97
CA LYS A 223 -0.37 4.45 -14.89
C LYS A 223 -1.41 3.44 -14.43
N THR A 224 -1.00 2.25 -14.01
CA THR A 224 -1.96 1.21 -13.55
C THR A 224 -2.71 1.66 -12.31
N GLY A 225 -2.05 2.33 -11.36
CA GLY A 225 -2.70 2.84 -10.15
C GLY A 225 -3.66 4.00 -10.46
N ILE A 226 -3.30 4.88 -11.38
CA ILE A 226 -4.17 5.96 -11.86
C ILE A 226 -5.38 5.36 -12.58
N PHE A 227 -5.18 4.40 -13.49
CA PHE A 227 -6.25 3.68 -14.19
C PHE A 227 -7.24 3.08 -13.19
N LEU A 228 -6.76 2.37 -12.16
CA LEU A 228 -7.61 1.78 -11.13
C LEU A 228 -8.35 2.84 -10.31
N ALA A 229 -7.78 4.03 -10.13
CA ALA A 229 -8.40 5.10 -9.37
C ALA A 229 -9.56 5.78 -10.13
N ILE A 230 -9.40 6.06 -11.42
CA ILE A 230 -10.33 6.92 -12.18
C ILE A 230 -11.31 6.18 -13.08
N THR A 231 -11.06 4.90 -13.41
CA THR A 231 -11.94 4.14 -14.30
C THR A 231 -13.19 3.69 -13.55
N GLN A 232 -14.35 4.08 -14.05
CA GLN A 232 -15.65 3.72 -13.44
C GLN A 232 -15.97 2.23 -13.61
N ALA A 233 -15.97 1.74 -14.83
CA ALA A 233 -16.21 0.32 -15.15
C ALA A 233 -14.86 -0.38 -15.36
N LEU A 234 -14.30 -0.94 -14.28
CA LEU A 234 -13.03 -1.67 -14.35
C LEU A 234 -13.26 -3.04 -15.00
N PRO A 235 -12.35 -3.48 -15.88
CA PRO A 235 -12.34 -4.87 -16.32
C PRO A 235 -11.99 -5.79 -15.14
N GLY A 236 -12.59 -6.97 -15.09
CA GLY A 236 -12.31 -7.97 -14.04
C GLY A 236 -13.27 -7.92 -12.87
N LYS A 237 -12.89 -8.59 -11.79
CA LYS A 237 -13.70 -8.77 -10.57
C LYS A 237 -13.07 -8.09 -9.38
N ASN A 238 -13.88 -7.79 -8.38
CA ASN A 238 -13.41 -7.35 -7.08
C ASN A 238 -12.38 -8.36 -6.50
N GLY A 239 -11.23 -7.90 -6.06
CA GLY A 239 -10.12 -8.74 -5.58
C GLY A 239 -9.05 -9.06 -6.64
N ASP A 240 -9.18 -8.57 -7.87
CA ASP A 240 -8.24 -8.89 -8.94
C ASP A 240 -6.90 -8.13 -8.82
N TYR A 241 -5.89 -8.75 -9.44
CA TYR A 241 -4.54 -8.22 -9.57
C TYR A 241 -4.32 -7.66 -10.97
N PHE A 242 -3.73 -6.47 -11.06
CA PHE A 242 -3.52 -5.74 -12.31
C PHE A 242 -2.05 -5.52 -12.63
N LYS A 243 -1.74 -5.58 -13.94
CA LYS A 243 -0.46 -5.20 -14.52
C LYS A 243 -0.72 -4.52 -15.86
N ASN A 244 -0.05 -3.41 -16.14
CA ASN A 244 -0.24 -2.64 -17.38
C ASN A 244 -1.73 -2.31 -17.66
N SER A 245 -2.46 -1.92 -16.62
CA SER A 245 -3.90 -1.59 -16.66
C SER A 245 -4.82 -2.71 -17.14
N LYS A 246 -4.37 -3.96 -17.04
CA LYS A 246 -5.13 -5.17 -17.40
C LYS A 246 -5.10 -6.15 -16.23
N VAL A 247 -6.15 -6.98 -16.11
CA VAL A 247 -6.15 -8.12 -15.18
C VAL A 247 -4.99 -9.06 -15.52
N ALA A 248 -4.25 -9.47 -14.51
CA ALA A 248 -3.06 -10.30 -14.69
C ALA A 248 -3.11 -11.57 -13.83
N LYS A 249 -2.44 -12.61 -14.29
CA LYS A 249 -2.33 -13.88 -13.57
C LYS A 249 -1.50 -13.73 -12.29
N ILE A 250 -1.94 -14.40 -11.25
CA ILE A 250 -1.23 -14.54 -9.97
C ILE A 250 -0.80 -15.99 -9.76
N THR A 251 0.08 -16.23 -8.78
CA THR A 251 0.49 -17.61 -8.41
C THR A 251 -0.62 -18.35 -7.67
N SER A 252 -0.55 -19.69 -7.63
CA SER A 252 -1.43 -20.51 -6.80
C SER A 252 -1.38 -20.11 -5.32
N THR A 253 -0.19 -19.78 -4.80
CA THR A 253 0.00 -19.25 -3.44
C THR A 253 -0.80 -17.96 -3.20
N ALA A 254 -0.81 -17.05 -4.18
CA ALA A 254 -1.59 -15.80 -4.10
C ALA A 254 -3.10 -16.03 -4.22
N SER A 255 -3.53 -17.22 -4.62
CA SER A 255 -4.93 -17.66 -4.66
C SER A 255 -5.31 -18.55 -3.47
N SER A 256 -4.36 -18.89 -2.58
CA SER A 256 -4.58 -19.80 -1.46
C SER A 256 -5.48 -19.18 -0.42
N ARG A 257 -6.69 -19.74 -0.27
CA ARG A 257 -7.64 -19.31 0.77
C ARG A 257 -7.11 -19.57 2.18
N PRO A 258 -6.55 -20.76 2.49
CA PRO A 258 -6.00 -21.02 3.83
C PRO A 258 -4.88 -20.04 4.23
N LEU A 259 -3.99 -19.68 3.30
CA LEU A 259 -2.92 -18.72 3.58
C LEU A 259 -3.48 -17.30 3.75
N ARG A 260 -4.49 -16.95 2.97
CA ARG A 260 -5.16 -15.67 3.06
C ARG A 260 -5.86 -15.49 4.42
N ASP A 261 -6.58 -16.51 4.87
CA ASP A 261 -7.29 -16.48 6.12
C ASP A 261 -6.29 -16.46 7.32
N LEU A 262 -5.23 -17.28 7.27
CA LEU A 262 -4.14 -17.23 8.25
C LEU A 262 -3.50 -15.81 8.32
N LEU A 263 -3.20 -15.20 7.20
CA LEU A 263 -2.61 -13.84 7.17
C LEU A 263 -3.56 -12.80 7.75
N TRP A 264 -4.85 -12.91 7.43
CA TRP A 264 -5.86 -11.99 7.94
C TRP A 264 -5.97 -12.08 9.46
N ASP A 265 -6.10 -13.29 10.00
CA ASP A 265 -6.26 -13.53 11.43
C ASP A 265 -4.99 -13.11 12.19
N TYR A 266 -3.81 -13.44 11.65
CA TYR A 266 -2.54 -12.97 12.22
C TYR A 266 -2.48 -11.43 12.23
N SER A 267 -2.73 -10.78 11.09
CA SER A 267 -2.67 -9.32 11.02
C SER A 267 -3.68 -8.65 11.94
N LEU A 268 -4.88 -9.24 12.07
CA LEU A 268 -5.91 -8.73 12.98
C LEU A 268 -5.49 -8.86 14.44
N SER A 269 -4.86 -9.99 14.84
CA SER A 269 -4.34 -10.17 16.19
C SER A 269 -3.25 -9.14 16.55
N GLU A 270 -2.34 -8.88 15.59
CA GLU A 270 -1.24 -7.95 15.82
C GLU A 270 -1.69 -6.49 15.92
N ILE A 271 -2.77 -6.09 15.22
CA ILE A 271 -3.29 -4.72 15.32
C ILE A 271 -4.28 -4.52 16.46
N LYS A 272 -4.70 -5.57 17.17
CA LYS A 272 -5.72 -5.51 18.23
C LYS A 272 -5.45 -4.40 19.27
N PRO A 273 -4.21 -4.20 19.76
CA PRO A 273 -3.91 -3.14 20.74
C PRO A 273 -4.12 -1.71 20.20
N PHE A 274 -4.26 -1.56 18.89
CA PHE A 274 -4.37 -0.25 18.21
C PHE A 274 -5.77 0.05 17.68
N ILE A 275 -6.71 -0.88 17.80
CA ILE A 275 -8.12 -0.73 17.39
C ILE A 275 -9.10 -0.74 18.57
N GLU A 276 -8.70 -1.27 19.71
CA GLU A 276 -9.45 -1.18 20.96
C GLU A 276 -9.04 0.13 21.64
N GLU A 277 -9.99 0.99 22.01
CA GLU A 277 -9.70 2.13 22.88
C GLU A 277 -9.10 1.61 24.18
N PRO A 278 -8.03 2.25 24.73
CA PRO A 278 -7.57 1.89 26.05
C PRO A 278 -8.76 2.02 27.00
N LYS A 279 -9.15 0.93 27.66
CA LYS A 279 -10.12 0.97 28.74
C LYS A 279 -9.54 1.90 29.80
N THR A 280 -10.02 3.15 29.83
CA THR A 280 -9.73 4.14 30.87
C THR A 280 -10.30 3.67 32.20
#